data_79f2c6349f3c8a898789ad46db4eeece
#
_entry.id   79f2c6349f3c8a898789ad46db4eeece
#
_cell.length_a   1.000
_cell.length_b   1.000
_cell.length_c   1.000
_cell.angle_alpha   90.00
_cell.angle_beta   90.00
_cell.angle_gamma   90.00
#
_symmetry.space_group_name_H-M   'P 1'
#
loop_
_entity.id
_entity.type
_entity.pdbx_description
1 polymer ?
#
loop_
_entity_poly.entity_id
_entity_poly.type
_entity_poly.pdbx_seq_one_letter_code
_entity_poly.pdbx_strand_id
1 'polypeptide(L)'
;MGVSEEAGGIVTLTVIIGIVLIGGLKIGPDLHQSFNMIVKTLPKASAELTVSLKERWAELALSPDTLDYLQSQWSEFLRAVDTYWETNKTTLFYNTLNITTSLISLVSNIVIGVVFAVYLLLNKETISRQTRNMILAFCSGKRAAYLLDLGSAAHTIFSGYIGGQLLEAFCLGLLCLAGMLLLGLPYALSISVIVGFLAIIPIIGTIFSALLGLILIGLAAPGKIWLFILFFFVLQRIEGDILYPKIVGKSVGLSEIWVLAAITVGGSLYGILGIIVSVPVASVIAYILSDSVQKRLQQKNIDIERQNP
;
A
#
# COMPACT_ATOMS: atom_id res chain seq x y z
N MET A 1 28.11 -20.62 11.15
CA MET A 1 27.52 -19.28 10.86
C MET A 1 26.15 -19.38 10.21
N GLY A 2 25.83 -20.41 9.41
CA GLY A 2 24.53 -20.55 8.73
C GLY A 2 23.28 -20.72 9.63
N VAL A 3 23.38 -21.43 10.74
CA VAL A 3 22.22 -21.74 11.61
C VAL A 3 21.61 -20.50 12.28
N SER A 4 22.41 -19.48 12.56
CA SER A 4 21.92 -18.23 13.18
C SER A 4 21.16 -17.32 12.18
N GLU A 5 21.51 -17.36 10.91
CA GLU A 5 20.87 -16.59 9.84
C GLU A 5 19.54 -17.21 9.41
N GLU A 6 19.50 -18.53 9.33
CA GLU A 6 18.26 -19.28 9.06
C GLU A 6 17.25 -19.13 10.21
N ALA A 7 17.73 -19.25 11.46
CA ALA A 7 16.89 -19.01 12.63
C ALA A 7 16.36 -17.57 12.66
N GLY A 8 17.18 -16.56 12.29
CA GLY A 8 16.77 -15.18 12.18
C GLY A 8 15.67 -14.97 11.13
N GLY A 9 15.80 -15.58 9.95
CA GLY A 9 14.79 -15.52 8.88
C GLY A 9 13.45 -16.14 9.29
N ILE A 10 13.49 -17.32 9.94
CA ILE A 10 12.30 -18.01 10.45
C ILE A 10 11.61 -17.19 11.56
N VAL A 11 12.39 -16.66 12.50
CA VAL A 11 11.85 -15.79 13.57
C VAL A 11 11.21 -14.55 12.99
N THR A 12 11.85 -13.87 12.05
CA THR A 12 11.29 -12.67 11.39
C THR A 12 9.99 -12.99 10.66
N LEU A 13 9.96 -14.09 9.91
CA LEU A 13 8.75 -14.55 9.20
C LEU A 13 7.63 -14.90 10.19
N THR A 14 7.94 -15.62 11.26
CA THR A 14 6.99 -16.00 12.32
C THR A 14 6.43 -14.77 13.02
N VAL A 15 7.25 -13.77 13.29
CA VAL A 15 6.83 -12.49 13.88
C VAL A 15 5.92 -11.72 12.93
N ILE A 16 6.28 -11.60 11.65
CA ILE A 16 5.44 -10.93 10.64
C ILE A 16 4.09 -11.63 10.51
N ILE A 17 4.07 -12.94 10.44
CA ILE A 17 2.84 -13.73 10.38
C ILE A 17 2.03 -13.55 11.66
N GLY A 18 2.66 -13.60 12.82
CA GLY A 18 2.02 -13.36 14.11
C GLY A 18 1.35 -11.98 14.15
N ILE A 19 2.01 -10.95 13.68
CA ILE A 19 1.47 -9.59 13.58
C ILE A 19 0.28 -9.53 12.60
N VAL A 20 0.39 -10.15 11.44
CA VAL A 20 -0.69 -10.19 10.43
C VAL A 20 -1.89 -10.98 10.95
N LEU A 21 -1.68 -12.14 11.57
CA LEU A 21 -2.76 -12.96 12.12
C LEU A 21 -3.43 -12.30 13.34
N ILE A 22 -2.64 -11.79 14.29
CA ILE A 22 -3.19 -11.09 15.48
C ILE A 22 -3.88 -9.79 15.04
N GLY A 23 -3.28 -9.05 14.12
CA GLY A 23 -3.88 -7.88 13.48
C GLY A 23 -5.19 -8.25 12.82
N GLY A 24 -5.21 -9.26 11.94
CA GLY A 24 -6.42 -9.71 11.26
C GLY A 24 -7.51 -10.22 12.20
N LEU A 25 -7.16 -10.98 13.26
CA LEU A 25 -8.10 -11.49 14.24
C LEU A 25 -8.70 -10.40 15.16
N LYS A 26 -7.92 -9.38 15.50
CA LYS A 26 -8.43 -8.22 16.27
C LYS A 26 -9.15 -7.22 15.41
N ILE A 27 -8.62 -6.94 14.22
CA ILE A 27 -9.18 -5.93 13.30
C ILE A 27 -10.42 -6.48 12.59
N GLY A 28 -10.50 -7.78 12.31
CA GLY A 28 -11.65 -8.38 11.66
C GLY A 28 -12.98 -8.08 12.34
N PRO A 29 -13.13 -8.33 13.65
CA PRO A 29 -14.33 -7.94 14.42
C PRO A 29 -14.55 -6.43 14.45
N ASP A 30 -13.49 -5.63 14.62
CA ASP A 30 -13.60 -4.17 14.65
C ASP A 30 -13.99 -3.60 13.29
N LEU A 31 -13.45 -4.15 12.19
CA LEU A 31 -13.86 -3.80 10.83
C LEU A 31 -15.32 -4.20 10.57
N HIS A 32 -15.74 -5.39 11.01
CA HIS A 32 -17.13 -5.82 10.88
C HIS A 32 -18.07 -4.91 11.68
N GLN A 33 -17.69 -4.53 12.89
CA GLN A 33 -18.45 -3.62 13.73
C GLN A 33 -18.47 -2.21 13.12
N SER A 34 -17.34 -1.71 12.65
CA SER A 34 -17.20 -0.43 11.95
C SER A 34 -18.00 -0.41 10.64
N PHE A 35 -17.94 -1.49 9.86
CA PHE A 35 -18.75 -1.63 8.64
C PHE A 35 -20.25 -1.63 8.94
N ASN A 36 -20.70 -2.39 9.93
CA ASN A 36 -22.11 -2.40 10.37
C ASN A 36 -22.55 -1.02 10.91
N MET A 37 -21.65 -0.31 11.58
CA MET A 37 -21.90 1.06 12.02
C MET A 37 -22.03 1.99 10.81
N ILE A 38 -21.12 1.92 9.84
CA ILE A 38 -21.19 2.69 8.59
C ILE A 38 -22.53 2.43 7.88
N VAL A 39 -22.87 1.16 7.70
CA VAL A 39 -24.13 0.75 7.04
C VAL A 39 -25.35 1.35 7.70
N LYS A 40 -25.41 1.34 9.03
CA LYS A 40 -26.57 1.83 9.81
C LYS A 40 -26.56 3.36 9.97
N THR A 41 -25.40 3.98 9.99
CA THR A 41 -25.24 5.39 10.35
C THR A 41 -25.06 6.29 9.13
N LEU A 42 -24.59 5.75 8.00
CA LEU A 42 -24.34 6.52 6.78
C LEU A 42 -25.55 7.37 6.33
N PRO A 43 -26.80 6.84 6.32
CA PRO A 43 -27.96 7.64 5.91
C PRO A 43 -28.27 8.77 6.89
N LYS A 44 -28.01 8.59 8.19
CA LYS A 44 -28.21 9.64 9.20
C LYS A 44 -27.08 10.66 9.18
N ALA A 45 -25.84 10.17 9.05
CA ALA A 45 -24.65 11.03 9.00
C ALA A 45 -24.64 11.92 7.75
N SER A 46 -25.09 11.42 6.59
CA SER A 46 -25.22 12.23 5.36
C SER A 46 -26.22 13.39 5.54
N ALA A 47 -27.32 13.15 6.25
CA ALA A 47 -28.31 14.18 6.57
C ALA A 47 -27.74 15.23 7.55
N GLU A 48 -27.08 14.80 8.63
CA GLU A 48 -26.47 15.69 9.62
C GLU A 48 -25.30 16.52 9.01
N LEU A 49 -24.46 15.90 8.18
CA LEU A 49 -23.43 16.60 7.44
C LEU A 49 -24.00 17.64 6.48
N THR A 50 -25.11 17.35 5.83
CA THR A 50 -25.78 18.28 4.94
C THR A 50 -26.27 19.53 5.69
N VAL A 51 -26.83 19.36 6.88
CA VAL A 51 -27.26 20.47 7.73
C VAL A 51 -26.05 21.29 8.17
N SER A 52 -25.02 20.65 8.70
CA SER A 52 -23.80 21.32 9.18
C SER A 52 -23.03 22.06 8.07
N LEU A 53 -23.01 21.48 6.85
CA LEU A 53 -22.39 22.15 5.70
C LEU A 53 -23.19 23.37 5.26
N LYS A 54 -24.53 23.28 5.22
CA LYS A 54 -25.38 24.43 4.86
C LYS A 54 -25.23 25.57 5.84
N GLU A 55 -25.19 25.29 7.15
CA GLU A 55 -24.95 26.29 8.17
C GLU A 55 -23.58 26.97 7.99
N ARG A 56 -22.52 26.22 7.75
CA ARG A 56 -21.18 26.78 7.51
C ARG A 56 -21.06 27.54 6.21
N TRP A 57 -21.72 27.11 5.15
CA TRP A 57 -21.75 27.86 3.88
C TRP A 57 -22.48 29.20 4.03
N ALA A 58 -23.52 29.25 4.87
CA ALA A 58 -24.18 30.50 5.19
C ALA A 58 -23.29 31.48 5.97
N GLU A 59 -22.42 30.96 6.85
CA GLU A 59 -21.44 31.76 7.61
C GLU A 59 -20.32 32.34 6.73
N LEU A 60 -19.96 31.68 5.61
CA LEU A 60 -18.86 32.08 4.73
C LEU A 60 -19.17 33.28 3.81
N ALA A 61 -20.38 33.87 3.91
CA ALA A 61 -20.81 35.02 3.09
C ALA A 61 -20.50 34.87 1.58
N LEU A 62 -20.68 33.63 1.05
CA LEU A 62 -20.46 33.35 -0.35
C LEU A 62 -21.55 34.00 -1.22
N SER A 63 -21.23 34.23 -2.51
CA SER A 63 -22.23 34.74 -3.44
C SER A 63 -23.35 33.71 -3.64
N PRO A 64 -24.60 34.16 -3.89
CA PRO A 64 -25.76 33.24 -4.10
C PRO A 64 -25.49 32.17 -5.16
N ASP A 65 -24.88 32.56 -6.28
CA ASP A 65 -24.54 31.64 -7.38
C ASP A 65 -23.56 30.52 -6.94
N THR A 66 -22.58 30.88 -6.10
CA THR A 66 -21.60 29.93 -5.56
C THR A 66 -22.26 28.97 -4.57
N LEU A 67 -23.18 29.45 -3.76
CA LEU A 67 -23.94 28.63 -2.82
C LEU A 67 -24.83 27.64 -3.55
N ASP A 68 -25.55 28.06 -4.57
CA ASP A 68 -26.41 27.20 -5.38
C ASP A 68 -25.58 26.14 -6.12
N TYR A 69 -24.40 26.51 -6.64
CA TYR A 69 -23.48 25.55 -7.26
C TYR A 69 -23.00 24.51 -6.27
N LEU A 70 -22.53 24.90 -5.08
CA LEU A 70 -22.07 23.98 -4.04
C LEU A 70 -23.20 23.06 -3.55
N GLN A 71 -24.40 23.57 -3.37
CA GLN A 71 -25.56 22.78 -2.95
C GLN A 71 -25.99 21.77 -4.04
N SER A 72 -25.93 22.17 -5.30
CA SER A 72 -26.23 21.26 -6.42
C SER A 72 -25.23 20.12 -6.51
N GLN A 73 -23.92 20.42 -6.45
CA GLN A 73 -22.86 19.42 -6.46
C GLN A 73 -22.96 18.46 -5.26
N TRP A 74 -23.25 19.00 -4.07
CA TRP A 74 -23.44 18.18 -2.88
C TRP A 74 -24.65 17.27 -3.00
N SER A 75 -25.77 17.78 -3.50
CA SER A 75 -26.99 16.97 -3.70
C SER A 75 -26.80 15.89 -4.77
N GLU A 76 -26.03 16.17 -5.83
CA GLU A 76 -25.68 15.19 -6.86
C GLU A 76 -24.77 14.09 -6.32
N PHE A 77 -23.75 14.47 -5.52
CA PHE A 77 -22.90 13.52 -4.80
C PHE A 77 -23.71 12.60 -3.88
N LEU A 78 -24.62 13.16 -3.06
CA LEU A 78 -25.47 12.36 -2.17
C LEU A 78 -26.37 11.40 -2.97
N ARG A 79 -26.96 11.85 -4.07
CA ARG A 79 -27.77 10.98 -4.95
C ARG A 79 -26.94 9.84 -5.54
N ALA A 80 -25.71 10.13 -5.97
CA ALA A 80 -24.79 9.11 -6.48
C ALA A 80 -24.47 8.08 -5.39
N VAL A 81 -24.20 8.52 -4.16
CA VAL A 81 -23.95 7.65 -2.99
C VAL A 81 -25.19 6.80 -2.68
N ASP A 82 -26.38 7.40 -2.60
CA ASP A 82 -27.63 6.69 -2.33
C ASP A 82 -27.95 5.67 -3.43
N THR A 83 -27.80 6.05 -4.70
CA THR A 83 -28.04 5.13 -5.83
C THR A 83 -27.06 3.96 -5.79
N TYR A 84 -25.77 4.23 -5.58
CA TYR A 84 -24.77 3.17 -5.43
C TYR A 84 -25.09 2.25 -4.26
N TRP A 85 -25.50 2.83 -3.12
CA TRP A 85 -25.88 2.12 -1.92
C TRP A 85 -27.08 1.22 -2.14
N GLU A 86 -28.18 1.77 -2.64
CA GLU A 86 -29.42 1.02 -2.90
C GLU A 86 -29.19 -0.13 -3.89
N THR A 87 -28.37 0.11 -4.91
CA THR A 87 -28.03 -0.89 -5.94
C THR A 87 -27.16 -2.02 -5.39
N ASN A 88 -26.24 -1.69 -4.48
CA ASN A 88 -25.21 -2.64 -4.03
C ASN A 88 -25.39 -3.16 -2.61
N LYS A 89 -26.33 -2.64 -1.80
CA LYS A 89 -26.51 -3.03 -0.40
C LYS A 89 -26.68 -4.53 -0.18
N THR A 90 -27.43 -5.20 -1.04
CA THR A 90 -27.62 -6.65 -1.01
C THR A 90 -26.34 -7.40 -1.35
N THR A 91 -25.63 -6.98 -2.37
CA THR A 91 -24.34 -7.57 -2.79
C THR A 91 -23.28 -7.33 -1.70
N LEU A 92 -23.23 -6.14 -1.12
CA LEU A 92 -22.34 -5.81 -0.01
C LEU A 92 -22.68 -6.63 1.24
N PHE A 93 -23.97 -6.80 1.56
CA PHE A 93 -24.42 -7.63 2.67
C PHE A 93 -24.09 -9.11 2.46
N TYR A 94 -24.38 -9.68 1.28
CA TYR A 94 -24.02 -11.06 0.94
C TYR A 94 -22.52 -11.27 0.89
N ASN A 95 -21.75 -10.32 0.37
CA ASN A 95 -20.29 -10.37 0.39
C ASN A 95 -19.75 -10.29 1.82
N THR A 96 -20.40 -9.55 2.71
CA THR A 96 -20.02 -9.48 4.13
C THR A 96 -20.32 -10.81 4.85
N LEU A 97 -21.41 -11.50 4.53
CA LEU A 97 -21.68 -12.86 5.03
C LEU A 97 -20.69 -13.89 4.44
N ASN A 98 -20.29 -13.72 3.18
CA ASN A 98 -19.28 -14.54 2.53
C ASN A 98 -17.85 -14.23 3.00
N ILE A 99 -17.62 -13.14 3.76
CA ILE A 99 -16.32 -12.85 4.39
C ILE A 99 -15.87 -14.02 5.27
N THR A 100 -16.78 -14.72 5.95
CA THR A 100 -16.41 -15.86 6.78
C THR A 100 -15.81 -17.02 5.95
N THR A 101 -16.41 -17.33 4.81
CA THR A 101 -15.86 -18.34 3.88
C THR A 101 -14.63 -17.83 3.15
N SER A 102 -14.58 -16.54 2.82
CA SER A 102 -13.41 -15.88 2.24
C SER A 102 -12.26 -15.78 3.23
N LEU A 103 -12.53 -15.59 4.53
CA LEU A 103 -11.49 -15.62 5.57
C LEU A 103 -10.90 -17.00 5.74
N ILE A 104 -11.69 -18.09 5.66
CA ILE A 104 -11.18 -19.45 5.72
C ILE A 104 -10.27 -19.72 4.52
N SER A 105 -10.67 -19.33 3.32
CA SER A 105 -9.83 -19.48 2.12
C SER A 105 -8.59 -18.59 2.17
N LEU A 106 -8.70 -17.37 2.68
CA LEU A 106 -7.57 -16.45 2.88
C LEU A 106 -6.57 -17.05 3.88
N VAL A 107 -7.04 -17.55 5.03
CA VAL A 107 -6.20 -18.20 6.04
C VAL A 107 -5.52 -19.44 5.46
N SER A 108 -6.26 -20.28 4.72
CA SER A 108 -5.69 -21.44 4.06
C SER A 108 -4.60 -21.07 3.06
N ASN A 109 -4.83 -20.05 2.22
CA ASN A 109 -3.85 -19.56 1.26
C ASN A 109 -2.62 -18.96 1.95
N ILE A 110 -2.82 -18.21 3.04
CA ILE A 110 -1.72 -17.68 3.85
C ILE A 110 -0.91 -18.83 4.46
N VAL A 111 -1.55 -19.83 5.05
CA VAL A 111 -0.87 -20.99 5.64
C VAL A 111 -0.04 -21.72 4.59
N ILE A 112 -0.62 -22.02 3.43
CA ILE A 112 0.11 -22.66 2.32
C ILE A 112 1.28 -21.80 1.86
N GLY A 113 1.05 -20.48 1.68
CA GLY A 113 2.10 -19.53 1.29
C GLY A 113 3.24 -19.45 2.30
N VAL A 114 2.90 -19.47 3.59
CA VAL A 114 3.88 -19.48 4.69
C VAL A 114 4.69 -20.77 4.69
N VAL A 115 4.02 -21.94 4.61
CA VAL A 115 4.71 -23.23 4.55
C VAL A 115 5.67 -23.25 3.36
N PHE A 116 5.22 -22.77 2.20
CA PHE A 116 6.06 -22.70 1.01
C PHE A 116 7.23 -21.73 1.19
N ALA A 117 7.00 -20.55 1.78
CA ALA A 117 8.05 -19.56 2.06
C ALA A 117 9.10 -20.11 3.04
N VAL A 118 8.67 -20.79 4.12
CA VAL A 118 9.58 -21.46 5.07
C VAL A 118 10.39 -22.53 4.34
N TYR A 119 9.74 -23.34 3.52
CA TYR A 119 10.44 -24.37 2.74
C TYR A 119 11.49 -23.78 1.79
N LEU A 120 11.15 -22.69 1.10
CA LEU A 120 12.11 -21.96 0.25
C LEU A 120 13.26 -21.37 1.04
N LEU A 121 13.00 -20.81 2.22
CA LEU A 121 14.03 -20.23 3.09
C LEU A 121 15.00 -21.31 3.60
N LEU A 122 14.48 -22.45 4.05
CA LEU A 122 15.30 -23.57 4.51
C LEU A 122 16.15 -24.19 3.39
N ASN A 123 15.69 -24.10 2.13
CA ASN A 123 16.40 -24.66 0.99
C ASN A 123 17.06 -23.59 0.10
N LYS A 124 17.15 -22.33 0.54
CA LYS A 124 17.65 -21.20 -0.27
C LYS A 124 19.02 -21.46 -0.89
N GLU A 125 19.95 -22.04 -0.14
CA GLU A 125 21.30 -22.34 -0.61
C GLU A 125 21.31 -23.44 -1.67
N THR A 126 20.51 -24.48 -1.46
CA THR A 126 20.40 -25.60 -2.41
C THR A 126 19.77 -25.14 -3.71
N ILE A 127 18.69 -24.35 -3.65
CA ILE A 127 18.01 -23.79 -4.82
C ILE A 127 18.93 -22.82 -5.56
N SER A 128 19.61 -21.92 -4.84
CA SER A 128 20.58 -20.98 -5.42
C SER A 128 21.72 -21.73 -6.14
N ARG A 129 22.29 -22.76 -5.51
CA ARG A 129 23.32 -23.58 -6.09
C ARG A 129 22.84 -24.33 -7.34
N GLN A 130 21.64 -24.91 -7.29
CA GLN A 130 21.06 -25.62 -8.44
C GLN A 130 20.82 -24.66 -9.61
N THR A 131 20.22 -23.48 -9.36
CA THR A 131 19.99 -22.45 -10.38
C THR A 131 21.30 -21.98 -10.99
N ARG A 132 22.32 -21.70 -10.15
CA ARG A 132 23.65 -21.33 -10.63
C ARG A 132 24.26 -22.41 -11.50
N ASN A 133 24.19 -23.68 -11.09
CA ASN A 133 24.74 -24.79 -11.87
C ASN A 133 24.01 -24.95 -13.21
N MET A 134 22.70 -24.79 -13.26
CA MET A 134 21.92 -24.80 -14.48
C MET A 134 22.38 -23.69 -15.44
N ILE A 135 22.52 -22.45 -14.95
CA ILE A 135 22.98 -21.32 -15.75
C ILE A 135 24.38 -21.60 -16.32
N LEU A 136 25.29 -22.10 -15.48
CA LEU A 136 26.66 -22.42 -15.91
C LEU A 136 26.74 -23.59 -16.90
N ALA A 137 25.81 -24.55 -16.79
CA ALA A 137 25.79 -25.72 -17.69
C ALA A 137 25.23 -25.39 -19.08
N PHE A 138 24.20 -24.51 -19.16
CA PHE A 138 23.48 -24.24 -20.40
C PHE A 138 23.86 -22.93 -21.09
N CYS A 139 24.56 -22.03 -20.39
CA CYS A 139 24.95 -20.74 -20.94
C CYS A 139 26.46 -20.64 -21.17
N SER A 140 26.87 -19.92 -22.23
CA SER A 140 28.30 -19.59 -22.46
C SER A 140 28.82 -18.67 -21.34
N GLY A 141 30.15 -18.72 -21.05
CA GLY A 141 30.74 -18.03 -19.89
C GLY A 141 30.33 -16.56 -19.72
N LYS A 142 30.33 -15.76 -20.80
CA LYS A 142 29.93 -14.35 -20.78
C LYS A 142 28.43 -14.17 -20.48
N ARG A 143 27.57 -15.02 -21.06
CA ARG A 143 26.13 -14.99 -20.81
C ARG A 143 25.78 -15.49 -19.42
N ALA A 144 26.49 -16.54 -18.96
CA ALA A 144 26.29 -17.06 -17.61
C ALA A 144 26.64 -16.00 -16.54
N ALA A 145 27.78 -15.32 -16.70
CA ALA A 145 28.17 -14.23 -15.79
C ALA A 145 27.12 -13.12 -15.76
N TYR A 146 26.61 -12.70 -16.93
CA TYR A 146 25.57 -11.67 -17.02
C TYR A 146 24.26 -12.07 -16.33
N LEU A 147 23.80 -13.33 -16.52
CA LEU A 147 22.59 -13.82 -15.89
C LEU A 147 22.73 -13.94 -14.37
N LEU A 148 23.90 -14.33 -13.86
CA LEU A 148 24.17 -14.39 -12.44
C LEU A 148 24.21 -12.98 -11.81
N ASP A 149 24.81 -12.04 -12.49
CA ASP A 149 24.83 -10.62 -12.06
C ASP A 149 23.43 -10.01 -12.05
N LEU A 150 22.64 -10.27 -13.10
CA LEU A 150 21.25 -9.86 -13.15
C LEU A 150 20.40 -10.47 -12.00
N GLY A 151 20.62 -11.75 -11.70
CA GLY A 151 19.95 -12.42 -10.56
C GLY A 151 20.31 -11.77 -9.22
N SER A 152 21.58 -11.40 -9.04
CA SER A 152 22.05 -10.68 -7.84
C SER A 152 21.44 -9.27 -7.75
N ALA A 153 21.42 -8.53 -8.85
CA ALA A 153 20.80 -7.22 -8.91
C ALA A 153 19.30 -7.29 -8.62
N ALA A 154 18.59 -8.23 -9.24
CA ALA A 154 17.16 -8.45 -8.98
C ALA A 154 16.90 -8.79 -7.51
N HIS A 155 17.70 -9.69 -6.91
CA HIS A 155 17.58 -10.00 -5.48
C HIS A 155 17.74 -8.74 -4.60
N THR A 156 18.75 -7.92 -4.88
CA THR A 156 19.00 -6.68 -4.14
C THR A 156 17.85 -5.68 -4.27
N ILE A 157 17.33 -5.51 -5.49
CA ILE A 157 16.20 -4.62 -5.77
C ILE A 157 14.94 -5.10 -5.07
N PHE A 158 14.58 -6.38 -5.21
CA PHE A 158 13.38 -6.94 -4.58
C PHE A 158 13.44 -6.92 -3.06
N SER A 159 14.57 -7.37 -2.47
CA SER A 159 14.72 -7.39 -1.01
C SER A 159 14.74 -5.98 -0.42
N GLY A 160 15.42 -5.04 -1.08
CA GLY A 160 15.46 -3.65 -0.68
C GLY A 160 14.09 -2.98 -0.76
N TYR A 161 13.34 -3.22 -1.84
CA TYR A 161 11.99 -2.65 -2.01
C TYR A 161 11.00 -3.23 -1.00
N ILE A 162 10.88 -4.57 -0.92
CA ILE A 162 9.93 -5.22 -0.02
C ILE A 162 10.25 -4.91 1.45
N GLY A 163 11.54 -4.98 1.82
CA GLY A 163 11.98 -4.63 3.18
C GLY A 163 11.73 -3.16 3.50
N GLY A 164 12.02 -2.27 2.56
CA GLY A 164 11.74 -0.84 2.68
C GLY A 164 10.25 -0.58 2.84
N GLN A 165 9.40 -1.18 2.00
CA GLN A 165 7.95 -1.00 2.04
C GLN A 165 7.33 -1.48 3.37
N LEU A 166 7.79 -2.63 3.89
CA LEU A 166 7.33 -3.13 5.19
C LEU A 166 7.76 -2.21 6.34
N LEU A 167 8.99 -1.73 6.31
CA LEU A 167 9.50 -0.81 7.33
C LEU A 167 8.77 0.53 7.27
N GLU A 168 8.54 1.06 6.08
CA GLU A 168 7.78 2.29 5.84
C GLU A 168 6.35 2.18 6.37
N ALA A 169 5.64 1.11 6.01
CA ALA A 169 4.28 0.81 6.47
C ALA A 169 4.18 0.74 8.00
N PHE A 170 5.17 0.10 8.64
CA PHE A 170 5.24 0.02 10.09
C PHE A 170 5.48 1.40 10.73
N CYS A 171 6.44 2.16 10.22
CA CYS A 171 6.74 3.50 10.72
C CYS A 171 5.55 4.45 10.53
N LEU A 172 4.88 4.41 9.38
CA LEU A 172 3.71 5.24 9.09
C LEU A 172 2.55 4.90 10.03
N GLY A 173 2.29 3.61 10.25
CA GLY A 173 1.29 3.15 11.22
C GLY A 173 1.57 3.66 12.63
N LEU A 174 2.83 3.59 13.10
CA LEU A 174 3.22 4.11 14.41
C LEU A 174 3.10 5.64 14.50
N LEU A 175 3.51 6.38 13.47
CA LEU A 175 3.36 7.83 13.42
C LEU A 175 1.89 8.24 13.43
N CYS A 176 1.06 7.52 12.68
CA CYS A 176 -0.38 7.73 12.68
C CYS A 176 -0.97 7.50 14.07
N LEU A 177 -0.61 6.40 14.74
CA LEU A 177 -1.07 6.10 16.09
C LEU A 177 -0.67 7.18 17.08
N ALA A 178 0.61 7.54 17.10
CA ALA A 178 1.12 8.57 18.00
C ALA A 178 0.43 9.91 17.79
N GLY A 179 0.28 10.34 16.54
CA GLY A 179 -0.37 11.61 16.21
C GLY A 179 -1.86 11.61 16.57
N MET A 180 -2.59 10.55 16.27
CA MET A 180 -4.01 10.45 16.63
C MET A 180 -4.24 10.40 18.15
N LEU A 181 -3.38 9.72 18.89
CA LEU A 181 -3.44 9.69 20.37
C LEU A 181 -3.15 11.08 20.96
N LEU A 182 -2.13 11.77 20.48
CA LEU A 182 -1.78 13.13 20.90
C LEU A 182 -2.90 14.13 20.65
N LEU A 183 -3.63 13.98 19.54
CA LEU A 183 -4.76 14.86 19.16
C LEU A 183 -6.10 14.39 19.79
N GLY A 184 -6.11 13.30 20.56
CA GLY A 184 -7.31 12.75 21.14
C GLY A 184 -8.38 12.35 20.13
N LEU A 185 -7.96 11.90 18.93
CA LEU A 185 -8.86 11.45 17.87
C LEU A 185 -9.40 10.05 18.22
N PRO A 186 -10.69 9.78 18.00
CA PRO A 186 -11.26 8.45 18.24
C PRO A 186 -10.72 7.43 17.24
N TYR A 187 -10.83 6.14 17.57
CA TYR A 187 -10.38 5.01 16.74
C TYR A 187 -8.89 5.06 16.35
N ALA A 188 -8.03 5.68 17.17
CA ALA A 188 -6.62 5.86 16.89
C ALA A 188 -5.92 4.54 16.52
N LEU A 189 -6.14 3.47 17.29
CA LEU A 189 -5.53 2.18 17.04
C LEU A 189 -6.03 1.57 15.71
N SER A 190 -7.34 1.54 15.49
CA SER A 190 -7.94 0.93 14.31
C SER A 190 -7.52 1.65 13.02
N ILE A 191 -7.58 2.98 13.01
CA ILE A 191 -7.19 3.78 11.85
C ILE A 191 -5.69 3.62 11.58
N SER A 192 -4.85 3.67 12.59
CA SER A 192 -3.40 3.56 12.43
C SER A 192 -2.95 2.19 11.90
N VAL A 193 -3.60 1.13 12.33
CA VAL A 193 -3.34 -0.21 11.80
C VAL A 193 -3.81 -0.31 10.35
N ILE A 194 -4.97 0.24 10.00
CA ILE A 194 -5.46 0.30 8.62
C ILE A 194 -4.49 1.11 7.74
N VAL A 195 -4.04 2.28 8.22
CA VAL A 195 -3.06 3.11 7.51
C VAL A 195 -1.77 2.34 7.26
N GLY A 196 -1.19 1.72 8.29
CA GLY A 196 0.04 0.94 8.15
C GLY A 196 -0.13 -0.27 7.23
N PHE A 197 -1.26 -0.99 7.31
CA PHE A 197 -1.52 -2.13 6.45
C PHE A 197 -1.74 -1.73 4.98
N LEU A 198 -2.51 -0.69 4.74
CA LEU A 198 -2.78 -0.20 3.38
C LEU A 198 -1.57 0.49 2.76
N ALA A 199 -0.65 1.05 3.55
CA ALA A 199 0.60 1.65 3.07
C ALA A 199 1.47 0.68 2.27
N ILE A 200 1.33 -0.64 2.47
CA ILE A 200 2.00 -1.66 1.65
C ILE A 200 1.64 -1.52 0.15
N ILE A 201 0.47 -0.94 -0.16
CA ILE A 201 -0.01 -0.73 -1.53
C ILE A 201 0.26 0.74 -1.91
N PRO A 202 1.31 1.02 -2.70
CA PRO A 202 1.69 2.40 -3.02
C PRO A 202 0.52 3.19 -3.64
N ILE A 203 0.38 4.45 -3.26
CA ILE A 203 -0.61 5.42 -3.75
C ILE A 203 -2.06 5.04 -3.35
N ILE A 204 -2.48 3.83 -3.68
CA ILE A 204 -3.84 3.35 -3.43
C ILE A 204 -4.12 3.26 -1.92
N GLY A 205 -3.15 2.75 -1.16
CA GLY A 205 -3.25 2.60 0.28
C GLY A 205 -3.53 3.91 1.01
N THR A 206 -2.83 4.96 0.62
CA THR A 206 -3.01 6.31 1.16
C THR A 206 -4.42 6.84 0.94
N ILE A 207 -4.95 6.71 -0.27
CA ILE A 207 -6.30 7.21 -0.62
C ILE A 207 -7.38 6.45 0.18
N PHE A 208 -7.28 5.12 0.20
CA PHE A 208 -8.27 4.29 0.93
C PHE A 208 -8.20 4.50 2.45
N SER A 209 -7.01 4.64 3.02
CA SER A 209 -6.86 4.91 4.46
C SER A 209 -7.37 6.30 4.84
N ALA A 210 -7.16 7.31 4.00
CA ALA A 210 -7.74 8.64 4.18
C ALA A 210 -9.27 8.60 4.19
N LEU A 211 -9.87 7.95 3.20
CA LEU A 211 -11.33 7.80 3.09
C LEU A 211 -11.93 7.07 4.28
N LEU A 212 -11.36 5.94 4.66
CA LEU A 212 -11.82 5.17 5.82
C LEU A 212 -11.68 5.97 7.13
N GLY A 213 -10.55 6.65 7.30
CA GLY A 213 -10.33 7.52 8.45
C GLY A 213 -11.35 8.66 8.52
N LEU A 214 -11.62 9.34 7.40
CA LEU A 214 -12.64 10.39 7.30
C LEU A 214 -14.03 9.88 7.66
N ILE A 215 -14.42 8.72 7.15
CA ILE A 215 -15.73 8.11 7.46
C ILE A 215 -15.81 7.79 8.95
N LEU A 216 -14.82 7.11 9.52
CA LEU A 216 -14.82 6.70 10.92
C LEU A 216 -14.84 7.90 11.87
N ILE A 217 -14.02 8.92 11.61
CA ILE A 217 -13.99 10.14 12.42
C ILE A 217 -15.28 10.94 12.23
N GLY A 218 -15.77 11.04 10.99
CA GLY A 218 -17.02 11.73 10.68
C GLY A 218 -18.22 11.17 11.42
N LEU A 219 -18.30 9.85 11.56
CA LEU A 219 -19.36 9.16 12.27
C LEU A 219 -19.21 9.25 13.80
N ALA A 220 -17.98 9.21 14.31
CA ALA A 220 -17.74 9.16 15.75
C ALA A 220 -17.63 10.55 16.40
N ALA A 221 -17.04 11.50 15.71
CA ALA A 221 -16.76 12.84 16.21
C ALA A 221 -16.74 13.86 15.06
N PRO A 222 -17.90 14.25 14.52
CA PRO A 222 -17.99 15.16 13.36
C PRO A 222 -17.23 16.46 13.55
N GLY A 223 -17.23 17.02 14.77
CA GLY A 223 -16.49 18.22 15.12
C GLY A 223 -14.96 18.10 15.01
N LYS A 224 -14.42 16.87 14.94
CA LYS A 224 -12.99 16.62 14.81
C LYS A 224 -12.53 16.30 13.38
N ILE A 225 -13.43 16.30 12.40
CA ILE A 225 -13.11 15.99 10.99
C ILE A 225 -11.99 16.88 10.47
N TRP A 226 -12.09 18.20 10.69
CA TRP A 226 -11.09 19.14 10.22
C TRP A 226 -9.72 18.93 10.87
N LEU A 227 -9.71 18.55 12.14
CA LEU A 227 -8.48 18.18 12.84
C LEU A 227 -7.84 16.93 12.25
N PHE A 228 -8.66 15.93 11.89
CA PHE A 228 -8.18 14.71 11.24
C PHE A 228 -7.65 15.01 9.83
N ILE A 229 -8.35 15.82 9.03
CA ILE A 229 -7.89 16.21 7.68
C ILE A 229 -6.53 16.89 7.76
N LEU A 230 -6.38 17.89 8.65
CA LEU A 230 -5.12 18.59 8.84
C LEU A 230 -4.01 17.64 9.29
N PHE A 231 -4.29 16.80 10.29
CA PHE A 231 -3.36 15.78 10.78
C PHE A 231 -2.94 14.83 9.67
N PHE A 232 -3.89 14.28 8.92
CA PHE A 232 -3.61 13.31 7.86
C PHE A 232 -2.81 13.95 6.72
N PHE A 233 -3.10 15.20 6.37
CA PHE A 233 -2.32 15.97 5.41
C PHE A 233 -0.86 16.12 5.87
N VAL A 234 -0.62 16.48 7.13
CA VAL A 234 0.74 16.58 7.69
C VAL A 234 1.42 15.21 7.70
N LEU A 235 0.71 14.15 8.09
CA LEU A 235 1.23 12.79 8.08
C LEU A 235 1.68 12.38 6.67
N GLN A 236 0.87 12.69 5.65
CA GLN A 236 1.19 12.40 4.26
C GLN A 236 2.40 13.21 3.73
N ARG A 237 2.56 14.44 4.19
CA ARG A 237 3.77 15.23 3.88
C ARG A 237 5.01 14.61 4.52
N ILE A 238 4.93 14.15 5.76
CA ILE A 238 6.04 13.45 6.43
C ILE A 238 6.37 12.15 5.70
N GLU A 239 5.37 11.39 5.28
CA GLU A 239 5.54 10.16 4.48
C GLU A 239 6.26 10.47 3.16
N GLY A 240 5.69 11.34 2.33
CA GLY A 240 6.19 11.61 0.97
C GLY A 240 7.54 12.32 0.94
N ASP A 241 7.76 13.30 1.82
CA ASP A 241 8.96 14.14 1.78
C ASP A 241 10.11 13.56 2.62
N ILE A 242 9.83 12.71 3.60
CA ILE A 242 10.85 12.23 4.55
C ILE A 242 10.94 10.71 4.60
N LEU A 243 9.83 10.02 4.88
CA LEU A 243 9.83 8.57 5.13
C LEU A 243 10.14 7.79 3.87
N TYR A 244 9.33 7.99 2.84
CA TYR A 244 9.43 7.25 1.58
C TYR A 244 10.81 7.41 0.91
N PRO A 245 11.37 8.62 0.75
CA PRO A 245 12.70 8.77 0.14
C PRO A 245 13.83 8.16 0.94
N LYS A 246 13.72 8.17 2.27
CA LYS A 246 14.76 7.61 3.15
C LYS A 246 14.72 6.09 3.22
N ILE A 247 13.54 5.50 3.20
CA ILE A 247 13.36 4.06 3.44
C ILE A 247 13.29 3.30 2.11
N VAL A 248 12.44 3.72 1.18
CA VAL A 248 12.14 2.99 -0.05
C VAL A 248 12.90 3.57 -1.27
N GLY A 249 13.00 4.87 -1.35
CA GLY A 249 13.45 5.59 -2.55
C GLY A 249 14.82 5.17 -3.10
N LYS A 250 15.77 4.78 -2.22
CA LYS A 250 17.09 4.31 -2.63
C LYS A 250 17.06 2.95 -3.34
N SER A 251 16.03 2.15 -3.10
CA SER A 251 15.94 0.77 -3.59
C SER A 251 15.25 0.66 -4.96
N VAL A 252 14.50 1.68 -5.37
CA VAL A 252 13.67 1.63 -6.58
C VAL A 252 14.38 2.21 -7.81
N GLY A 253 15.09 3.33 -7.65
CA GLY A 253 15.84 3.98 -8.73
C GLY A 253 15.01 4.42 -9.94
N LEU A 254 13.66 4.48 -9.79
CA LEU A 254 12.72 4.88 -10.83
C LEU A 254 12.17 6.27 -10.54
N SER A 255 11.90 7.04 -11.58
CA SER A 255 11.11 8.26 -11.44
C SER A 255 9.63 7.92 -11.20
N GLU A 256 8.89 8.83 -10.56
CA GLU A 256 7.49 8.65 -10.15
C GLU A 256 6.57 8.22 -11.30
N ILE A 257 6.81 8.74 -12.50
CA ILE A 257 6.01 8.39 -13.69
C ILE A 257 6.13 6.90 -14.05
N TRP A 258 7.33 6.32 -13.93
CA TRP A 258 7.55 4.90 -14.19
C TRP A 258 6.96 4.02 -13.09
N VAL A 259 6.97 4.49 -11.85
CA VAL A 259 6.28 3.82 -10.73
C VAL A 259 4.79 3.81 -10.99
N LEU A 260 4.19 4.94 -11.38
CA LEU A 260 2.76 5.01 -11.70
C LEU A 260 2.38 4.10 -12.87
N ALA A 261 3.18 4.09 -13.94
CA ALA A 261 2.97 3.20 -15.08
C ALA A 261 3.05 1.72 -14.67
N ALA A 262 4.05 1.36 -13.85
CA ALA A 262 4.22 -0.01 -13.36
C ALA A 262 3.01 -0.45 -12.52
N ILE A 263 2.55 0.37 -11.59
CA ILE A 263 1.38 0.10 -10.74
C ILE A 263 0.12 -0.07 -11.58
N THR A 264 -0.09 0.78 -12.59
CA THR A 264 -1.26 0.72 -13.47
C THR A 264 -1.28 -0.58 -14.27
N VAL A 265 -0.17 -0.93 -14.90
CA VAL A 265 -0.04 -2.19 -15.67
C VAL A 265 -0.12 -3.41 -14.75
N GLY A 266 0.63 -3.41 -13.66
CA GLY A 266 0.63 -4.52 -12.70
C GLY A 266 -0.74 -4.75 -12.07
N GLY A 267 -1.41 -3.67 -11.69
CA GLY A 267 -2.76 -3.71 -11.13
C GLY A 267 -3.80 -4.28 -12.09
N SER A 268 -3.72 -3.93 -13.38
CA SER A 268 -4.64 -4.47 -14.40
C SER A 268 -4.40 -5.96 -14.69
N LEU A 269 -3.17 -6.46 -14.54
CA LEU A 269 -2.84 -7.86 -14.85
C LEU A 269 -3.11 -8.80 -13.67
N TYR A 270 -2.75 -8.43 -12.47
CA TYR A 270 -2.76 -9.31 -11.28
C TYR A 270 -3.39 -8.66 -10.03
N GLY A 271 -4.13 -7.55 -10.19
CA GLY A 271 -4.77 -6.87 -9.07
C GLY A 271 -3.77 -6.35 -8.03
N ILE A 272 -4.10 -6.48 -6.75
CA ILE A 272 -3.29 -5.97 -5.64
C ILE A 272 -1.87 -6.55 -5.62
N LEU A 273 -1.73 -7.85 -5.87
CA LEU A 273 -0.41 -8.51 -5.95
C LEU A 273 0.43 -7.93 -7.10
N GLY A 274 -0.23 -7.66 -8.24
CA GLY A 274 0.41 -7.01 -9.38
C GLY A 274 0.92 -5.62 -9.04
N ILE A 275 0.17 -4.83 -8.28
CA ILE A 275 0.60 -3.49 -7.83
C ILE A 275 1.88 -3.60 -6.99
N ILE A 276 1.91 -4.49 -6.00
CA ILE A 276 3.06 -4.64 -5.10
C ILE A 276 4.31 -5.12 -5.85
N VAL A 277 4.17 -6.08 -6.75
CA VAL A 277 5.31 -6.70 -7.45
C VAL A 277 5.77 -5.88 -8.66
N SER A 278 4.90 -5.05 -9.25
CA SER A 278 5.20 -4.30 -10.47
C SER A 278 6.35 -3.31 -10.32
N VAL A 279 6.45 -2.65 -9.17
CA VAL A 279 7.50 -1.65 -8.92
C VAL A 279 8.89 -2.28 -8.94
N PRO A 280 9.21 -3.32 -8.16
CA PRO A 280 10.52 -3.95 -8.24
C PRO A 280 10.78 -4.63 -9.59
N VAL A 281 9.75 -5.16 -10.27
CA VAL A 281 9.92 -5.68 -11.64
C VAL A 281 10.32 -4.58 -12.61
N ALA A 282 9.63 -3.44 -12.56
CA ALA A 282 9.98 -2.27 -13.39
C ALA A 282 11.39 -1.75 -13.07
N SER A 283 11.81 -1.79 -11.81
CA SER A 283 13.17 -1.41 -11.39
C SER A 283 14.23 -2.35 -11.98
N VAL A 284 13.98 -3.66 -12.01
CA VAL A 284 14.87 -4.62 -12.66
C VAL A 284 14.94 -4.38 -14.17
N ILE A 285 13.79 -4.12 -14.81
CA ILE A 285 13.76 -3.78 -16.25
C ILE A 285 14.57 -2.51 -16.52
N ALA A 286 14.39 -1.47 -15.71
CA ALA A 286 15.17 -0.23 -15.83
C ALA A 286 16.67 -0.47 -15.63
N TYR A 287 17.05 -1.32 -14.68
CA TYR A 287 18.46 -1.73 -14.48
C TYR A 287 19.04 -2.39 -15.74
N ILE A 288 18.33 -3.35 -16.34
CA ILE A 288 18.74 -4.03 -17.57
C ILE A 288 18.91 -3.05 -18.73
N LEU A 289 17.94 -2.13 -18.89
CA LEU A 289 17.98 -1.12 -19.94
C LEU A 289 19.16 -0.16 -19.73
N SER A 290 19.35 0.35 -18.52
CA SER A 290 20.45 1.25 -18.16
C SER A 290 21.82 0.61 -18.41
N ASP A 291 22.02 -0.62 -17.92
CA ASP A 291 23.27 -1.38 -18.15
C ASP A 291 23.54 -1.61 -19.65
N SER A 292 22.49 -1.99 -20.39
CA SER A 292 22.60 -2.19 -21.83
C SER A 292 22.93 -0.90 -22.60
N VAL A 293 22.33 0.22 -22.21
CA VAL A 293 22.59 1.55 -22.79
C VAL A 293 24.01 1.99 -22.48
N GLN A 294 24.46 1.89 -21.24
CA GLN A 294 25.79 2.27 -20.83
C GLN A 294 26.86 1.46 -21.57
N LYS A 295 26.71 0.15 -21.68
CA LYS A 295 27.64 -0.71 -22.45
C LYS A 295 27.73 -0.31 -23.92
N ARG A 296 26.59 0.03 -24.55
CA ARG A 296 26.57 0.49 -25.96
C ARG A 296 27.20 1.87 -26.15
N LEU A 297 26.99 2.78 -25.19
CA LEU A 297 27.59 4.13 -25.24
C LEU A 297 29.11 4.06 -25.07
N GLN A 298 29.60 3.24 -24.15
CA GLN A 298 31.02 2.97 -23.97
C GLN A 298 31.65 2.39 -25.26
N GLN A 299 30.97 1.46 -25.94
CA GLN A 299 31.45 0.91 -27.23
C GLN A 299 31.53 1.96 -28.34
N LYS A 300 30.71 3.01 -28.27
CA LYS A 300 30.68 4.12 -29.24
C LYS A 300 31.58 5.29 -28.84
N ASN A 301 32.30 5.19 -27.72
CA ASN A 301 33.09 6.28 -27.13
C ASN A 301 32.31 7.59 -26.92
N ILE A 302 30.99 7.48 -26.61
CA ILE A 302 30.12 8.61 -26.31
C ILE A 302 30.17 8.84 -24.82
N ASP A 303 30.72 9.96 -24.38
CA ASP A 303 30.74 10.38 -22.97
C ASP A 303 29.56 11.34 -22.70
N ILE A 304 28.56 10.89 -21.91
CA ILE A 304 27.34 11.66 -21.63
C ILE A 304 27.64 12.81 -20.68
N GLU A 305 28.64 12.69 -19.79
CA GLU A 305 28.96 13.74 -18.81
C GLU A 305 29.41 15.05 -19.46
N ARG A 306 29.88 15.01 -20.74
CA ARG A 306 30.24 16.19 -21.49
C ARG A 306 29.10 16.88 -22.25
N GLN A 307 27.90 16.33 -22.24
CA GLN A 307 26.76 16.87 -23.02
C GLN A 307 25.66 17.56 -22.16
N ASN A 308 25.81 17.62 -20.85
CA ASN A 308 24.95 18.48 -20.02
C ASN A 308 25.65 19.85 -19.85
N PRO A 309 25.10 20.93 -20.42
CA PRO A 309 25.57 22.30 -20.18
C PRO A 309 25.32 22.77 -18.79
#